data_206ed25f869d2c99a044da3c047fa49a
#
_entry.id   206ed25f869d2c99a044da3c047fa49a
#
_cell.length_a   1.000
_cell.length_b   1.000
_cell.length_c   1.000
_cell.angle_alpha   90.00
_cell.angle_beta   90.00
_cell.angle_gamma   90.00
#
_symmetry.space_group_name_H-M   'P 1'
#
loop_
_entity.id
_entity.type
_entity.pdbx_description
1 polymer ?
#
loop_
_entity_poly.entity_id
_entity_poly.type
_entity_poly.pdbx_seq_one_letter_code
_entity_poly.pdbx_strand_id
1 'polypeptide(L)'
;MTMSHSKIKVLVQSNYCRMVTGFGKNMKNILLALHKDPDIEVIEAANGVPYGRDICTPWESYGTYPSDQKILKAVEKNPSKKRAAQYGFYNIDSIVEKCKPDVFLGIEDIWAFKEYENKAWWSEVKTIIWTTLDSLPILDHALEVEPKCDQMLVWASFAEEAMKDLGHKTVATVHGAVDYSHFQPLDNRNELRNLHAVDSDFVIGYVFKNQLRKSVPNLLEGFKKFKEKNPEVSTKLLLHTDWGEKSMGWDIPRYLKEKGLDNGEVLATYVCHKCDDYFVQPYSGEDKDCSSCGGKKCVKTKNSGKGVGEKELNEIYNLMNVYCHPFTSGGQELPIQEAKAAGLITLVTDYSCGTDSAYEHQGGLPLAWNEYREPSTQFIKATTCPDSICERLEEVYNMSESSKSKLIKTGIEYVKEKFSVQNTVSQLKHFIKNVEKRNEKPEETKKESEAKKIKIEDFLKDVPLEERIAVVLPRSAGDVLIANSLMENLQSLYPDKKIFFVTQPEFYDLINDNPFVHKVIPYSESFESLYTLEGIGGHKGLFDIAFLPHCMTQKTYSYHHNGKDKNQFKLR
;
A
#
# COMPACT_ATOMS: atom_id res chain seq x y z
N MET A 1 -18.81 -24.29 41.58
CA MET A 1 -19.28 -24.25 40.18
C MET A 1 -18.54 -23.13 39.49
N THR A 2 -17.47 -23.45 38.79
CA THR A 2 -16.74 -22.52 37.94
C THR A 2 -17.65 -22.19 36.75
N MET A 3 -18.14 -20.96 36.68
CA MET A 3 -18.84 -20.49 35.49
C MET A 3 -17.87 -20.65 34.29
N SER A 4 -18.22 -21.52 33.37
CA SER A 4 -17.55 -21.62 32.07
C SER A 4 -17.78 -20.29 31.34
N HIS A 5 -16.82 -19.38 31.40
CA HIS A 5 -16.85 -18.25 30.50
C HIS A 5 -16.73 -18.77 29.06
N SER A 6 -17.73 -18.50 28.22
CA SER A 6 -17.65 -18.80 26.80
C SER A 6 -16.50 -17.98 26.20
N LYS A 7 -15.62 -18.65 25.48
CA LYS A 7 -14.53 -17.95 24.77
C LYS A 7 -15.09 -16.96 23.74
N ILE A 8 -14.42 -15.83 23.57
CA ILE A 8 -14.71 -14.88 22.50
C ILE A 8 -14.25 -15.51 21.17
N LYS A 9 -15.17 -15.71 20.27
CA LYS A 9 -14.91 -16.28 18.95
C LYS A 9 -14.49 -15.20 17.96
N VAL A 10 -13.25 -15.24 17.50
CA VAL A 10 -12.64 -14.22 16.62
C VAL A 10 -12.35 -14.81 15.26
N LEU A 11 -13.04 -14.30 14.22
CA LEU A 11 -12.73 -14.60 12.82
C LEU A 11 -11.68 -13.61 12.32
N VAL A 12 -10.47 -14.10 12.05
CA VAL A 12 -9.36 -13.29 11.55
C VAL A 12 -9.17 -13.52 10.07
N GLN A 13 -9.35 -12.47 9.26
CA GLN A 13 -9.17 -12.53 7.81
C GLN A 13 -7.92 -11.79 7.38
N SER A 14 -7.02 -12.48 6.68
CA SER A 14 -5.80 -11.92 6.09
C SER A 14 -5.21 -12.86 5.05
N ASN A 15 -4.03 -12.52 4.53
CA ASN A 15 -3.20 -13.47 3.78
C ASN A 15 -3.00 -14.74 4.60
N TYR A 16 -3.11 -15.89 3.94
CA TYR A 16 -2.88 -17.19 4.58
C TYR A 16 -1.59 -17.18 5.43
N CYS A 17 -1.69 -17.65 6.68
CA CYS A 17 -0.61 -17.59 7.68
C CYS A 17 0.71 -18.29 7.29
N ARG A 18 0.69 -19.11 6.23
CA ARG A 18 1.91 -19.74 5.67
C ARG A 18 2.43 -19.04 4.41
N MET A 19 1.82 -17.94 3.98
CA MET A 19 2.38 -17.15 2.88
C MET A 19 3.61 -16.37 3.33
N VAL A 20 4.64 -16.35 2.47
CA VAL A 20 5.90 -15.60 2.71
C VAL A 20 5.71 -14.14 2.26
N THR A 21 4.77 -13.44 2.92
CA THR A 21 4.48 -12.01 2.73
C THR A 21 4.52 -11.31 4.09
N GLY A 22 4.59 -9.98 4.11
CA GLY A 22 4.53 -9.20 5.36
C GLY A 22 3.26 -9.52 6.15
N PHE A 23 2.09 -9.49 5.50
CA PHE A 23 0.82 -9.86 6.12
C PHE A 23 0.79 -11.33 6.56
N GLY A 24 1.28 -12.26 5.73
CA GLY A 24 1.30 -13.70 6.07
C GLY A 24 2.15 -14.01 7.29
N LYS A 25 3.35 -13.42 7.39
CA LYS A 25 4.23 -13.54 8.57
C LYS A 25 3.57 -12.95 9.82
N ASN A 26 3.03 -11.74 9.70
CA ASN A 26 2.31 -11.09 10.80
C ASN A 26 1.12 -11.93 11.26
N MET A 27 0.30 -12.42 10.31
CA MET A 27 -0.85 -13.29 10.57
C MET A 27 -0.45 -14.54 11.33
N LYS A 28 0.62 -15.24 10.91
CA LYS A 28 1.14 -16.41 11.63
C LYS A 28 1.42 -16.11 13.10
N ASN A 29 2.13 -15.02 13.37
CA ASN A 29 2.52 -14.65 14.73
C ASN A 29 1.30 -14.30 15.59
N ILE A 30 0.34 -13.56 15.03
CA ILE A 30 -0.89 -13.16 15.71
C ILE A 30 -1.76 -14.39 16.04
N LEU A 31 -2.02 -15.26 15.06
CA LEU A 31 -2.84 -16.45 15.25
C LEU A 31 -2.25 -17.41 16.29
N LEU A 32 -0.93 -17.64 16.25
CA LEU A 32 -0.25 -18.47 17.25
C LEU A 32 -0.39 -17.92 18.66
N ALA A 33 -0.34 -16.61 18.82
CA ALA A 33 -0.44 -15.97 20.13
C ALA A 33 -1.89 -15.87 20.62
N LEU A 34 -2.86 -15.60 19.74
CA LEU A 34 -4.28 -15.59 20.08
C LEU A 34 -4.79 -17.01 20.41
N HIS A 35 -4.34 -18.03 19.66
CA HIS A 35 -4.71 -19.42 19.91
C HIS A 35 -4.31 -19.93 21.32
N LYS A 36 -3.22 -19.37 21.87
CA LYS A 36 -2.76 -19.69 23.23
C LYS A 36 -3.56 -19.00 24.34
N ASP A 37 -4.41 -18.03 23.99
CA ASP A 37 -5.23 -17.32 24.98
C ASP A 37 -6.42 -18.19 25.42
N PRO A 38 -6.61 -18.41 26.72
CA PRO A 38 -7.71 -19.23 27.21
C PRO A 38 -9.10 -18.63 26.95
N ASP A 39 -9.20 -17.30 26.78
CA ASP A 39 -10.46 -16.57 26.61
C ASP A 39 -10.84 -16.39 25.12
N ILE A 40 -9.98 -16.78 24.18
CA ILE A 40 -10.17 -16.56 22.75
C ILE A 40 -10.26 -17.90 22.00
N GLU A 41 -11.23 -18.01 21.12
CA GLU A 41 -11.32 -19.03 20.08
C GLU A 41 -11.05 -18.37 18.73
N VAL A 42 -9.87 -18.63 18.15
CA VAL A 42 -9.47 -18.00 16.90
C VAL A 42 -9.80 -18.89 15.72
N ILE A 43 -10.36 -18.26 14.66
CA ILE A 43 -10.69 -18.88 13.37
C ILE A 43 -9.99 -18.07 12.26
N GLU A 44 -9.37 -18.76 11.32
CA GLU A 44 -8.67 -18.11 10.19
C GLU A 44 -9.54 -18.12 8.93
N ALA A 45 -9.74 -16.96 8.32
CA ALA A 45 -10.20 -16.81 6.94
C ALA A 45 -8.99 -16.52 6.05
N ALA A 46 -8.44 -17.56 5.42
CA ALA A 46 -7.17 -17.56 4.71
C ALA A 46 -7.30 -17.05 3.26
N ASN A 47 -6.93 -15.80 3.00
CA ASN A 47 -6.95 -15.21 1.67
C ASN A 47 -6.00 -15.95 0.71
N GLY A 48 -6.46 -16.16 -0.53
CA GLY A 48 -5.70 -16.85 -1.58
C GLY A 48 -5.76 -18.38 -1.51
N VAL A 49 -6.38 -18.97 -0.50
CA VAL A 49 -6.60 -20.42 -0.40
C VAL A 49 -8.01 -20.76 -0.91
N PRO A 50 -8.17 -21.79 -1.78
CA PRO A 50 -9.49 -22.21 -2.27
C PRO A 50 -10.46 -22.59 -1.14
N TYR A 51 -11.70 -22.13 -1.22
CA TYR A 51 -12.76 -22.50 -0.29
C TYR A 51 -13.05 -23.99 -0.36
N GLY A 52 -13.19 -24.62 0.80
CA GLY A 52 -13.38 -26.08 0.91
C GLY A 52 -12.09 -26.91 0.86
N ARG A 53 -10.91 -26.27 0.67
CA ARG A 53 -9.62 -26.96 0.80
C ARG A 53 -9.34 -27.22 2.28
N ASP A 54 -8.89 -28.43 2.58
CA ASP A 54 -8.42 -28.77 3.93
C ASP A 54 -7.12 -28.00 4.25
N ILE A 55 -7.10 -27.34 5.41
CA ILE A 55 -6.00 -26.52 5.90
C ILE A 55 -5.57 -27.07 7.27
N CYS A 56 -4.36 -27.62 7.33
CA CYS A 56 -3.81 -28.16 8.57
C CYS A 56 -3.19 -27.05 9.42
N THR A 57 -3.94 -26.54 10.40
CA THR A 57 -3.52 -25.54 11.40
C THR A 57 -3.99 -25.97 12.80
N PRO A 58 -3.40 -25.47 13.89
CA PRO A 58 -3.87 -25.76 15.26
C PRO A 58 -5.26 -25.15 15.58
N TRP A 59 -5.72 -24.21 14.78
CA TRP A 59 -7.03 -23.56 14.86
C TRP A 59 -7.88 -23.91 13.64
N GLU A 60 -9.15 -23.57 13.69
CA GLU A 60 -10.07 -23.73 12.56
C GLU A 60 -9.71 -22.74 11.45
N SER A 61 -9.58 -23.20 10.21
CA SER A 61 -9.19 -22.38 9.06
C SER A 61 -10.05 -22.64 7.84
N TYR A 62 -10.42 -21.57 7.15
CA TYR A 62 -11.20 -21.60 5.91
C TYR A 62 -10.47 -20.86 4.80
N GLY A 63 -10.35 -21.49 3.63
CA GLY A 63 -9.95 -20.79 2.43
C GLY A 63 -11.03 -19.81 1.97
N THR A 64 -10.65 -18.64 1.48
CA THR A 64 -11.60 -17.61 1.04
C THR A 64 -11.74 -17.50 -0.47
N TYR A 65 -10.80 -18.07 -1.25
CA TYR A 65 -10.82 -17.99 -2.71
C TYR A 65 -11.96 -18.86 -3.29
N PRO A 66 -12.76 -18.36 -4.27
CA PRO A 66 -13.87 -19.11 -4.81
C PRO A 66 -13.45 -20.46 -5.41
N SER A 67 -14.25 -21.50 -5.16
CA SER A 67 -14.14 -22.83 -5.80
C SER A 67 -15.27 -23.10 -6.80
N ASP A 68 -16.32 -22.28 -6.79
CA ASP A 68 -17.44 -22.41 -7.76
C ASP A 68 -17.00 -22.01 -9.16
N GLN A 69 -17.26 -22.89 -10.14
CA GLN A 69 -16.83 -22.72 -11.54
C GLN A 69 -17.50 -21.51 -12.25
N LYS A 70 -18.72 -21.12 -11.86
CA LYS A 70 -19.40 -19.95 -12.45
C LYS A 70 -18.75 -18.67 -11.95
N ILE A 71 -18.44 -18.62 -10.65
CA ILE A 71 -17.73 -17.47 -10.05
C ILE A 71 -16.33 -17.36 -10.65
N LEU A 72 -15.56 -18.46 -10.75
CA LEU A 72 -14.22 -18.48 -11.34
C LEU A 72 -14.21 -17.93 -12.77
N LYS A 73 -15.14 -18.37 -13.62
CA LYS A 73 -15.25 -17.85 -15.00
C LYS A 73 -15.57 -16.34 -15.05
N ALA A 74 -16.35 -15.83 -14.11
CA ALA A 74 -16.64 -14.40 -14.02
C ALA A 74 -15.46 -13.58 -13.50
N VAL A 75 -14.69 -14.16 -12.56
CA VAL A 75 -13.50 -13.59 -11.95
C VAL A 75 -12.35 -13.48 -12.97
N GLU A 76 -12.12 -14.53 -13.77
CA GLU A 76 -11.04 -14.56 -14.79
C GLU A 76 -11.16 -13.43 -15.83
N LYS A 77 -12.39 -13.02 -16.14
CA LYS A 77 -12.67 -12.01 -17.16
C LYS A 77 -12.58 -10.56 -16.67
N ASN A 78 -12.47 -10.35 -15.37
CA ASN A 78 -12.51 -9.00 -14.78
C ASN A 78 -11.45 -8.84 -13.68
N PRO A 79 -10.43 -7.98 -13.88
CA PRO A 79 -9.35 -7.77 -12.91
C PRO A 79 -9.84 -7.35 -11.51
N SER A 80 -10.86 -6.49 -11.42
CA SER A 80 -11.42 -6.07 -10.14
C SER A 80 -12.10 -7.22 -9.41
N LYS A 81 -12.86 -8.07 -10.11
CA LYS A 81 -13.46 -9.29 -9.55
C LYS A 81 -12.40 -10.30 -9.13
N LYS A 82 -11.31 -10.42 -9.90
CA LYS A 82 -10.17 -11.27 -9.55
C LYS A 82 -9.53 -10.81 -8.24
N ARG A 83 -9.33 -9.50 -8.09
CA ARG A 83 -8.81 -8.91 -6.85
C ARG A 83 -9.77 -9.18 -5.68
N ALA A 84 -11.06 -8.90 -5.80
CA ALA A 84 -12.06 -9.19 -4.78
C ALA A 84 -12.08 -10.68 -4.36
N ALA A 85 -11.94 -11.59 -5.33
CA ALA A 85 -11.85 -13.03 -5.06
C ALA A 85 -10.59 -13.41 -4.27
N GLN A 86 -9.43 -12.82 -4.59
CA GLN A 86 -8.17 -13.07 -3.89
C GLN A 86 -8.24 -12.68 -2.42
N TYR A 87 -9.05 -11.65 -2.09
CA TYR A 87 -9.19 -11.10 -0.74
C TYR A 87 -10.51 -11.50 -0.05
N GLY A 88 -11.14 -12.57 -0.51
CA GLY A 88 -12.18 -13.28 0.25
C GLY A 88 -13.61 -12.80 0.08
N PHE A 89 -13.87 -11.75 -0.69
CA PHE A 89 -15.17 -11.11 -0.82
C PHE A 89 -16.35 -12.07 -1.08
N TYR A 90 -16.13 -13.11 -1.90
CA TYR A 90 -17.21 -14.03 -2.32
C TYR A 90 -17.59 -15.10 -1.30
N ASN A 91 -16.67 -15.49 -0.41
CA ASN A 91 -16.93 -16.60 0.50
C ASN A 91 -16.99 -16.19 1.97
N ILE A 92 -16.68 -14.94 2.30
CA ILE A 92 -16.67 -14.48 3.70
C ILE A 92 -18.05 -14.61 4.35
N ASP A 93 -19.15 -14.40 3.61
CA ASP A 93 -20.51 -14.50 4.14
C ASP A 93 -20.81 -15.93 4.60
N SER A 94 -20.47 -16.93 3.78
CA SER A 94 -20.62 -18.36 4.14
C SER A 94 -19.75 -18.77 5.32
N ILE A 95 -18.56 -18.17 5.46
CA ILE A 95 -17.68 -18.43 6.59
C ILE A 95 -18.27 -17.83 7.87
N VAL A 96 -18.73 -16.59 7.84
CA VAL A 96 -19.36 -15.92 8.99
C VAL A 96 -20.63 -16.67 9.44
N GLU A 97 -21.48 -17.07 8.49
CA GLU A 97 -22.68 -17.86 8.78
C GLU A 97 -22.36 -19.19 9.47
N LYS A 98 -21.27 -19.85 9.02
CA LYS A 98 -20.85 -21.14 9.56
C LYS A 98 -20.23 -21.03 10.95
N CYS A 99 -19.30 -20.09 11.17
CA CYS A 99 -18.56 -19.99 12.43
C CYS A 99 -19.22 -19.08 13.46
N LYS A 100 -20.11 -18.18 13.06
CA LYS A 100 -20.83 -17.22 13.92
C LYS A 100 -19.90 -16.52 14.90
N PRO A 101 -18.95 -15.69 14.41
CA PRO A 101 -17.97 -15.05 15.27
C PRO A 101 -18.59 -13.93 16.10
N ASP A 102 -18.05 -13.69 17.29
CA ASP A 102 -18.37 -12.51 18.11
C ASP A 102 -17.67 -11.27 17.55
N VAL A 103 -16.45 -11.46 17.01
CA VAL A 103 -15.61 -10.39 16.47
C VAL A 103 -15.05 -10.81 15.11
N PHE A 104 -15.16 -9.93 14.13
CA PHE A 104 -14.43 -9.99 12.87
C PHE A 104 -13.20 -9.08 12.96
N LEU A 105 -12.00 -9.62 12.74
CA LEU A 105 -10.75 -8.90 12.66
C LEU A 105 -10.18 -9.00 11.25
N GLY A 106 -10.30 -7.93 10.47
CA GLY A 106 -9.74 -7.84 9.12
C GLY A 106 -8.34 -7.24 9.14
N ILE A 107 -7.34 -7.95 8.60
CA ILE A 107 -5.92 -7.53 8.59
C ILE A 107 -5.42 -7.52 7.14
N GLU A 108 -5.63 -6.42 6.43
CA GLU A 108 -5.19 -6.23 5.03
C GLU A 108 -5.13 -4.73 4.70
N ASP A 109 -4.66 -4.41 3.51
CA ASP A 109 -4.86 -3.07 2.95
C ASP A 109 -6.35 -2.72 2.89
N ILE A 110 -6.71 -1.50 3.22
CA ILE A 110 -8.11 -1.07 3.38
C ILE A 110 -9.01 -1.38 2.18
N TRP A 111 -8.48 -1.33 0.97
CA TRP A 111 -9.22 -1.64 -0.25
C TRP A 111 -9.67 -3.12 -0.35
N ALA A 112 -9.11 -4.03 0.45
CA ALA A 112 -9.53 -5.43 0.52
C ALA A 112 -10.91 -5.59 1.17
N PHE A 113 -11.32 -4.63 1.98
CA PHE A 113 -12.61 -4.61 2.69
C PHE A 113 -13.67 -3.75 1.99
N LYS A 114 -13.44 -3.40 0.72
CA LYS A 114 -14.42 -2.63 -0.06
C LYS A 114 -15.76 -3.36 -0.13
N GLU A 115 -16.83 -2.65 0.18
CA GLU A 115 -18.21 -3.14 0.19
C GLU A 115 -18.53 -4.17 1.31
N TYR A 116 -17.61 -4.41 2.26
CA TYR A 116 -17.91 -5.28 3.41
C TYR A 116 -18.97 -4.69 4.33
N GLU A 117 -19.03 -3.38 4.42
CA GLU A 117 -20.04 -2.64 5.18
C GLU A 117 -21.48 -2.84 4.65
N ASN A 118 -21.63 -3.35 3.42
CA ASN A 118 -22.91 -3.66 2.82
C ASN A 118 -23.36 -5.12 3.04
N LYS A 119 -22.53 -5.94 3.70
CA LYS A 119 -22.84 -7.32 4.01
C LYS A 119 -23.79 -7.40 5.21
N ALA A 120 -24.80 -8.28 5.16
CA ALA A 120 -25.82 -8.39 6.20
C ALA A 120 -25.26 -8.59 7.61
N TRP A 121 -24.22 -9.41 7.75
CA TRP A 121 -23.60 -9.70 9.03
C TRP A 121 -22.76 -8.55 9.62
N TRP A 122 -22.36 -7.55 8.81
CA TRP A 122 -21.52 -6.44 9.27
C TRP A 122 -22.14 -5.64 10.41
N SER A 123 -23.44 -5.45 10.39
CA SER A 123 -24.17 -4.77 11.47
C SER A 123 -24.36 -5.64 12.73
N GLU A 124 -24.21 -6.95 12.63
CA GLU A 124 -24.45 -7.90 13.73
C GLU A 124 -23.18 -8.30 14.45
N VAL A 125 -22.08 -8.50 13.71
CA VAL A 125 -20.76 -8.90 14.23
C VAL A 125 -19.94 -7.66 14.61
N LYS A 126 -19.23 -7.68 15.73
CA LYS A 126 -18.29 -6.61 16.09
C LYS A 126 -17.13 -6.60 15.10
N THR A 127 -16.81 -5.44 14.55
CA THR A 127 -15.85 -5.31 13.45
C THR A 127 -14.63 -4.50 13.85
N ILE A 128 -13.45 -5.11 13.69
CA ILE A 128 -12.15 -4.45 13.85
C ILE A 128 -11.43 -4.53 12.51
N ILE A 129 -11.06 -3.40 11.93
CA ILE A 129 -10.24 -3.34 10.71
C ILE A 129 -8.85 -2.85 11.10
N TRP A 130 -7.83 -3.69 10.88
CA TRP A 130 -6.44 -3.38 11.13
C TRP A 130 -5.68 -3.31 9.81
N THR A 131 -5.40 -2.10 9.35
CA THR A 131 -4.99 -1.82 7.98
C THR A 131 -3.72 -0.97 7.90
N THR A 132 -3.04 -1.03 6.76
CA THR A 132 -1.94 -0.12 6.41
C THR A 132 -2.48 1.08 5.64
N LEU A 133 -2.00 2.27 5.98
CA LEU A 133 -2.20 3.50 5.22
C LEU A 133 -0.81 4.07 4.91
N ASP A 134 -0.51 4.25 3.63
CA ASP A 134 0.87 4.43 3.18
C ASP A 134 1.29 5.89 3.04
N SER A 135 0.35 6.81 2.84
CA SER A 135 0.65 8.19 2.43
C SER A 135 -0.44 9.18 2.85
N LEU A 136 -0.11 10.47 2.75
CA LEU A 136 -1.05 11.57 2.84
C LEU A 136 -1.38 12.11 1.43
N PRO A 137 -2.59 12.68 1.23
CA PRO A 137 -3.73 12.64 2.13
C PRO A 137 -4.19 11.20 2.39
N ILE A 138 -4.94 10.99 3.48
CA ILE A 138 -5.49 9.65 3.78
C ILE A 138 -6.41 9.22 2.62
N LEU A 139 -6.33 7.94 2.27
CA LEU A 139 -7.14 7.35 1.21
C LEU A 139 -8.64 7.47 1.53
N ASP A 140 -9.42 8.04 0.62
CA ASP A 140 -10.87 8.28 0.79
C ASP A 140 -11.61 7.06 1.31
N HIS A 141 -11.28 5.88 0.78
CA HIS A 141 -11.91 4.64 1.22
C HIS A 141 -11.68 4.32 2.72
N ALA A 142 -10.56 4.72 3.31
CA ALA A 142 -10.33 4.56 4.74
C ALA A 142 -11.25 5.50 5.55
N LEU A 143 -11.46 6.72 5.04
CA LEU A 143 -12.37 7.71 5.63
C LEU A 143 -13.84 7.27 5.53
N GLU A 144 -14.20 6.53 4.48
CA GLU A 144 -15.55 5.98 4.27
C GLU A 144 -15.82 4.76 5.15
N VAL A 145 -14.82 3.91 5.40
CA VAL A 145 -14.96 2.66 6.16
C VAL A 145 -14.89 2.89 7.66
N GLU A 146 -14.04 3.82 8.14
CA GLU A 146 -13.86 4.05 9.58
C GLU A 146 -15.18 4.32 10.32
N PRO A 147 -16.11 5.20 9.85
CA PRO A 147 -17.38 5.43 10.52
C PRO A 147 -18.31 4.21 10.55
N LYS A 148 -18.06 3.22 9.70
CA LYS A 148 -18.90 2.05 9.52
C LYS A 148 -18.35 0.78 10.19
N CYS A 149 -17.11 0.79 10.69
CA CYS A 149 -16.56 -0.28 11.52
C CYS A 149 -16.57 0.12 13.00
N ASP A 150 -16.54 -0.84 13.90
CA ASP A 150 -16.61 -0.56 15.33
C ASP A 150 -15.27 -0.04 15.87
N GLN A 151 -14.15 -0.49 15.29
CA GLN A 151 -12.80 -0.03 15.59
C GLN A 151 -11.93 -0.08 14.35
N MET A 152 -11.22 1.00 14.04
CA MET A 152 -10.14 0.99 13.06
C MET A 152 -8.79 1.01 13.77
N LEU A 153 -7.88 0.15 13.35
CA LEU A 153 -6.50 0.10 13.78
C LEU A 153 -5.59 0.35 12.59
N VAL A 154 -4.58 1.16 12.78
CA VAL A 154 -3.58 1.46 11.74
C VAL A 154 -2.18 1.04 12.17
N TRP A 155 -1.33 0.70 11.21
CA TRP A 155 0.00 0.15 11.51
C TRP A 155 1.03 1.22 11.87
N ALA A 156 0.79 2.50 11.55
CA ALA A 156 1.72 3.59 11.79
C ALA A 156 1.05 4.81 12.41
N SER A 157 1.77 5.52 13.30
CA SER A 157 1.24 6.63 14.09
C SER A 157 0.79 7.82 13.25
N PHE A 158 1.52 8.15 12.17
CA PHE A 158 1.15 9.26 11.28
C PHE A 158 -0.28 9.13 10.71
N ALA A 159 -0.71 7.88 10.46
CA ALA A 159 -2.05 7.61 9.93
C ALA A 159 -3.14 7.81 10.98
N GLU A 160 -2.90 7.44 12.23
CA GLU A 160 -3.79 7.73 13.34
C GLU A 160 -3.94 9.24 13.55
N GLU A 161 -2.82 9.97 13.59
CA GLU A 161 -2.79 11.43 13.75
C GLU A 161 -3.58 12.11 12.63
N ALA A 162 -3.27 11.78 11.37
CA ALA A 162 -3.95 12.35 10.22
C ALA A 162 -5.46 12.05 10.17
N MET A 163 -5.88 10.85 10.56
CA MET A 163 -7.31 10.51 10.63
C MET A 163 -8.00 11.24 11.79
N LYS A 164 -7.35 11.37 12.93
CA LYS A 164 -7.89 12.15 14.07
C LYS A 164 -8.05 13.62 13.75
N ASP A 165 -7.10 14.20 13.02
CA ASP A 165 -7.17 15.60 12.54
C ASP A 165 -8.36 15.83 11.60
N LEU A 166 -8.74 14.79 10.84
CA LEU A 166 -9.94 14.77 9.99
C LEU A 166 -11.23 14.48 10.76
N GLY A 167 -11.18 14.29 12.09
CA GLY A 167 -12.34 14.09 12.96
C GLY A 167 -12.70 12.63 13.23
N HIS A 168 -11.94 11.66 12.71
CA HIS A 168 -12.15 10.23 12.95
C HIS A 168 -11.62 9.83 14.34
N LYS A 169 -12.51 9.50 15.27
CA LYS A 169 -12.17 9.29 16.70
C LYS A 169 -11.87 7.85 17.09
N THR A 170 -12.35 6.88 16.32
CA THR A 170 -12.22 5.45 16.64
C THR A 170 -11.05 4.82 15.89
N VAL A 171 -9.95 5.57 15.79
CA VAL A 171 -8.71 5.11 15.20
C VAL A 171 -7.63 5.02 16.26
N ALA A 172 -6.88 3.93 16.27
CA ALA A 172 -5.73 3.74 17.15
C ALA A 172 -4.58 3.06 16.42
N THR A 173 -3.35 3.34 16.84
CA THR A 173 -2.16 2.69 16.28
C THR A 173 -1.90 1.36 16.99
N VAL A 174 -1.82 0.30 16.21
CA VAL A 174 -1.27 -1.00 16.61
C VAL A 174 -0.26 -1.41 15.56
N HIS A 175 1.01 -1.42 15.93
CA HIS A 175 2.07 -1.77 14.98
C HIS A 175 2.03 -3.25 14.61
N GLY A 176 2.39 -3.58 13.35
CA GLY A 176 2.62 -4.95 12.92
C GLY A 176 3.81 -5.57 13.66
N ALA A 177 3.70 -6.87 13.95
CA ALA A 177 4.59 -7.57 14.86
C ALA A 177 5.89 -8.05 14.19
N VAL A 178 7.00 -7.95 14.93
CA VAL A 178 8.27 -8.60 14.64
C VAL A 178 8.59 -9.63 15.72
N ASP A 179 8.98 -10.81 15.30
CA ASP A 179 9.47 -11.84 16.22
C ASP A 179 10.96 -11.63 16.50
N TYR A 180 11.25 -10.86 17.54
CA TYR A 180 12.61 -10.54 17.95
C TYR A 180 13.40 -11.74 18.51
N SER A 181 12.78 -12.92 18.70
CA SER A 181 13.52 -14.13 19.03
C SER A 181 14.32 -14.67 17.85
N HIS A 182 13.91 -14.34 16.63
CA HIS A 182 14.62 -14.70 15.41
C HIS A 182 15.64 -13.62 15.00
N PHE A 183 15.40 -12.34 15.35
CA PHE A 183 16.25 -11.23 14.99
C PHE A 183 16.97 -10.68 16.23
N GLN A 184 18.29 -10.89 16.29
CA GLN A 184 19.13 -10.49 17.42
C GLN A 184 20.60 -10.35 16.99
N PRO A 185 21.41 -9.59 17.72
CA PRO A 185 22.87 -9.62 17.55
C PRO A 185 23.39 -11.04 17.79
N LEU A 186 24.32 -11.49 16.95
CA LEU A 186 24.93 -12.82 17.04
C LEU A 186 26.29 -12.75 17.70
N ASP A 187 26.56 -13.63 18.65
CA ASP A 187 27.86 -13.74 19.34
C ASP A 187 29.00 -14.10 18.37
N ASN A 188 28.72 -14.93 17.37
CA ASN A 188 29.65 -15.35 16.32
C ASN A 188 29.69 -14.41 15.10
N ARG A 189 29.25 -13.16 15.25
CA ARG A 189 29.17 -12.17 14.14
C ARG A 189 30.49 -12.01 13.38
N ASN A 190 31.63 -12.00 14.08
CA ASN A 190 32.93 -11.85 13.43
C ASN A 190 33.31 -13.06 12.58
N GLU A 191 33.02 -14.28 13.05
CA GLU A 191 33.24 -15.51 12.29
C GLU A 191 32.35 -15.53 11.04
N LEU A 192 31.10 -15.12 11.19
CA LEU A 192 30.15 -15.01 10.07
C LEU A 192 30.62 -14.00 9.01
N ARG A 193 31.13 -12.83 9.43
CA ARG A 193 31.69 -11.81 8.52
C ARG A 193 32.93 -12.31 7.79
N ASN A 194 33.81 -13.04 8.48
CA ASN A 194 34.97 -13.71 7.86
C ASN A 194 34.52 -14.75 6.81
N LEU A 195 33.52 -15.56 7.13
CA LEU A 195 33.00 -16.58 6.19
C LEU A 195 32.50 -15.97 4.87
N HIS A 196 31.94 -14.77 4.93
CA HIS A 196 31.45 -14.04 3.76
C HIS A 196 32.44 -13.02 3.21
N ALA A 197 33.70 -13.02 3.71
CA ALA A 197 34.79 -12.13 3.29
C ALA A 197 34.40 -10.62 3.31
N VAL A 198 33.76 -10.20 4.39
CA VAL A 198 33.36 -8.80 4.65
C VAL A 198 33.80 -8.33 6.05
N ASP A 199 34.75 -9.02 6.66
CA ASP A 199 35.27 -8.75 8.01
C ASP A 199 35.88 -7.36 8.15
N SER A 200 36.61 -6.90 7.13
CA SER A 200 37.28 -5.59 7.08
C SER A 200 36.44 -4.49 6.43
N ASP A 201 35.26 -4.82 5.86
CA ASP A 201 34.46 -3.87 5.12
C ASP A 201 33.45 -3.11 6.02
N PHE A 202 33.19 -1.85 5.69
CA PHE A 202 32.01 -1.14 6.18
C PHE A 202 30.81 -1.50 5.29
N VAL A 203 29.95 -2.40 5.78
CA VAL A 203 28.82 -2.95 5.03
C VAL A 203 27.55 -2.16 5.33
N ILE A 204 27.04 -1.49 4.31
CA ILE A 204 25.72 -0.83 4.32
C ILE A 204 24.71 -1.84 3.79
N GLY A 205 23.60 -2.05 4.51
CA GLY A 205 22.61 -3.06 4.13
C GLY A 205 21.25 -2.51 3.77
N TYR A 206 20.56 -3.20 2.88
CA TYR A 206 19.16 -2.95 2.53
C TYR A 206 18.44 -4.26 2.20
N VAL A 207 17.40 -4.58 2.99
CA VAL A 207 16.51 -5.74 2.81
C VAL A 207 15.15 -5.22 2.33
N PHE A 208 14.72 -5.62 1.14
CA PHE A 208 13.49 -5.08 0.56
C PHE A 208 12.91 -5.99 -0.54
N LYS A 209 11.61 -5.85 -0.78
CA LYS A 209 10.99 -6.33 -2.02
C LYS A 209 11.28 -5.30 -3.11
N ASN A 210 11.80 -5.74 -4.27
CA ASN A 210 12.09 -4.81 -5.36
C ASN A 210 10.79 -4.22 -5.91
N GLN A 211 10.53 -2.98 -5.54
CA GLN A 211 9.37 -2.16 -5.93
C GLN A 211 9.83 -0.72 -6.11
N LEU A 212 9.15 0.06 -6.97
CA LEU A 212 9.52 1.45 -7.26
C LEU A 212 9.59 2.32 -5.98
N ARG A 213 8.70 2.09 -5.01
CA ARG A 213 8.65 2.83 -3.75
C ARG A 213 9.90 2.65 -2.86
N LYS A 214 10.80 1.72 -3.19
CA LYS A 214 12.01 1.43 -2.40
C LYS A 214 13.24 2.30 -2.74
N SER A 215 13.05 3.34 -3.54
CA SER A 215 14.05 4.41 -3.81
C SER A 215 15.48 3.93 -4.06
N VAL A 216 15.65 2.80 -4.73
CA VAL A 216 16.99 2.20 -4.99
C VAL A 216 17.94 3.16 -5.69
N PRO A 217 17.53 3.98 -6.70
CA PRO A 217 18.44 4.94 -7.33
C PRO A 217 19.04 5.97 -6.36
N ASN A 218 18.24 6.43 -5.37
CA ASN A 218 18.70 7.38 -4.36
C ASN A 218 19.71 6.73 -3.40
N LEU A 219 19.48 5.46 -3.02
CA LEU A 219 20.45 4.70 -2.22
C LEU A 219 21.79 4.54 -2.95
N LEU A 220 21.75 4.13 -4.22
CA LEU A 220 22.96 3.94 -5.03
C LEU A 220 23.74 5.26 -5.20
N GLU A 221 23.02 6.37 -5.39
CA GLU A 221 23.65 7.70 -5.47
C GLU A 221 24.29 8.11 -4.14
N GLY A 222 23.58 7.94 -3.02
CA GLY A 222 24.10 8.25 -1.69
C GLY A 222 25.29 7.37 -1.31
N PHE A 223 25.23 6.07 -1.62
CA PHE A 223 26.34 5.14 -1.46
C PHE A 223 27.58 5.55 -2.27
N LYS A 224 27.37 5.90 -3.55
CA LYS A 224 28.46 6.38 -4.43
C LYS A 224 29.13 7.63 -3.86
N LYS A 225 28.35 8.62 -3.44
CA LYS A 225 28.85 9.85 -2.82
C LYS A 225 29.68 9.57 -1.56
N PHE A 226 29.19 8.67 -0.69
CA PHE A 226 29.92 8.25 0.51
C PHE A 226 31.26 7.62 0.14
N LYS A 227 31.30 6.71 -0.82
CA LYS A 227 32.49 6.03 -1.28
C LYS A 227 33.51 7.01 -1.91
N GLU A 228 33.05 7.97 -2.70
CA GLU A 228 33.91 8.99 -3.32
C GLU A 228 34.52 9.95 -2.30
N LYS A 229 33.80 10.27 -1.23
CA LYS A 229 34.32 11.10 -0.13
C LYS A 229 35.27 10.36 0.80
N ASN A 230 35.14 9.04 0.92
CA ASN A 230 35.91 8.21 1.86
C ASN A 230 36.64 7.08 1.09
N PRO A 231 37.54 7.39 0.16
CA PRO A 231 38.18 6.40 -0.71
C PRO A 231 39.09 5.40 0.04
N GLU A 232 39.53 5.73 1.25
CA GLU A 232 40.31 4.86 2.12
C GLU A 232 39.48 3.80 2.84
N VAL A 233 38.14 3.97 2.88
CA VAL A 233 37.24 3.04 3.56
C VAL A 233 36.84 1.92 2.61
N SER A 234 37.16 0.67 2.94
CA SER A 234 36.63 -0.47 2.22
C SER A 234 35.12 -0.58 2.47
N THR A 235 34.30 -0.21 1.48
CA THR A 235 32.86 -0.09 1.62
C THR A 235 32.12 -1.03 0.71
N LYS A 236 31.10 -1.72 1.24
CA LYS A 236 30.21 -2.60 0.48
C LYS A 236 28.75 -2.20 0.71
N LEU A 237 27.94 -2.38 -0.33
CA LEU A 237 26.48 -2.24 -0.26
C LEU A 237 25.84 -3.61 -0.45
N LEU A 238 25.21 -4.16 0.59
CA LEU A 238 24.53 -5.45 0.55
C LEU A 238 23.04 -5.24 0.27
N LEU A 239 22.58 -5.73 -0.88
CA LEU A 239 21.16 -5.68 -1.29
C LEU A 239 20.54 -7.08 -1.21
N HIS A 240 19.69 -7.30 -0.22
CA HIS A 240 18.88 -8.53 -0.11
C HIS A 240 17.52 -8.30 -0.75
N THR A 241 17.39 -8.64 -2.04
CA THR A 241 16.19 -8.37 -2.84
C THR A 241 16.04 -9.34 -4.00
N ASP A 242 14.93 -9.23 -4.73
CA ASP A 242 14.72 -9.92 -6.01
C ASP A 242 15.37 -9.10 -7.14
N TRP A 243 16.48 -9.61 -7.65
CA TRP A 243 17.27 -8.98 -8.72
C TRP A 243 16.65 -9.17 -10.10
N GLY A 244 15.77 -10.16 -10.24
CA GLY A 244 15.08 -10.49 -11.49
C GLY A 244 13.77 -9.73 -11.71
N GLU A 245 13.24 -9.06 -10.67
CA GLU A 245 11.99 -8.30 -10.75
C GLU A 245 12.20 -6.99 -11.53
N LYS A 246 11.64 -6.93 -12.73
CA LYS A 246 11.75 -5.77 -13.63
C LYS A 246 10.41 -5.15 -14.00
N SER A 247 9.32 -5.87 -13.73
CA SER A 247 7.98 -5.42 -14.13
C SER A 247 7.39 -4.38 -13.16
N MET A 248 7.66 -4.56 -11.86
CA MET A 248 7.14 -3.73 -10.78
C MET A 248 8.24 -3.04 -9.96
N GLY A 249 9.51 -3.29 -10.28
CA GLY A 249 10.67 -2.84 -9.55
C GLY A 249 11.71 -2.11 -10.41
N TRP A 250 12.89 -1.94 -9.83
CA TRP A 250 14.03 -1.29 -10.44
C TRP A 250 14.91 -2.31 -11.18
N ASP A 251 15.39 -1.97 -12.36
CA ASP A 251 16.45 -2.72 -13.05
C ASP A 251 17.80 -2.42 -12.40
N ILE A 252 18.02 -3.03 -11.21
CA ILE A 252 19.20 -2.76 -10.39
C ILE A 252 20.51 -2.98 -11.17
N PRO A 253 20.69 -4.09 -11.93
CA PRO A 253 21.90 -4.30 -12.72
C PRO A 253 22.22 -3.17 -13.69
N ARG A 254 21.20 -2.60 -14.32
CA ARG A 254 21.35 -1.45 -15.22
C ARG A 254 21.84 -0.21 -14.46
N TYR A 255 21.22 0.09 -13.31
CA TYR A 255 21.65 1.23 -12.48
C TYR A 255 23.07 1.09 -11.94
N LEU A 256 23.51 -0.13 -11.58
CA LEU A 256 24.89 -0.36 -11.18
C LEU A 256 25.88 0.03 -12.28
N LYS A 257 25.63 -0.38 -13.51
CA LYS A 257 26.47 -0.01 -14.67
C LYS A 257 26.45 1.50 -14.93
N GLU A 258 25.27 2.11 -14.93
CA GLU A 258 25.12 3.56 -15.14
C GLU A 258 25.84 4.38 -14.07
N LYS A 259 25.96 3.88 -12.85
CA LYS A 259 26.63 4.54 -11.73
C LYS A 259 28.12 4.16 -11.59
N GLY A 260 28.61 3.14 -12.33
CA GLY A 260 29.96 2.59 -12.17
C GLY A 260 30.16 1.87 -10.84
N LEU A 261 29.11 1.16 -10.37
CA LEU A 261 29.08 0.37 -9.13
C LEU A 261 29.04 -1.14 -9.40
N ASP A 262 29.51 -1.58 -10.54
CA ASP A 262 29.47 -2.99 -10.97
C ASP A 262 30.82 -3.72 -10.85
N ASN A 263 31.78 -3.15 -10.10
CA ASN A 263 33.13 -3.70 -9.91
C ASN A 263 33.31 -4.45 -8.56
N GLY A 264 32.23 -5.04 -8.04
CA GLY A 264 32.28 -5.86 -6.82
C GLY A 264 31.97 -5.12 -5.52
N GLU A 265 31.56 -3.85 -5.57
CA GLU A 265 31.17 -3.07 -4.41
C GLU A 265 29.78 -3.44 -3.89
N VAL A 266 28.89 -3.92 -4.78
CA VAL A 266 27.53 -4.29 -4.43
C VAL A 266 27.42 -5.80 -4.26
N LEU A 267 27.01 -6.21 -3.07
CA LEU A 267 26.80 -7.60 -2.70
C LEU A 267 25.34 -8.00 -2.90
N ALA A 268 25.15 -9.23 -3.34
CA ALA A 268 23.85 -9.87 -3.48
C ALA A 268 23.77 -11.14 -2.63
N THR A 269 22.58 -11.46 -2.15
CA THR A 269 22.30 -12.77 -1.57
C THR A 269 21.98 -13.76 -2.69
N TYR A 270 22.70 -14.85 -2.70
CA TYR A 270 22.52 -16.01 -3.58
C TYR A 270 21.98 -17.19 -2.77
N VAL A 271 21.15 -18.01 -3.38
CA VAL A 271 20.59 -19.22 -2.77
C VAL A 271 20.76 -20.40 -3.70
N CYS A 272 21.22 -21.52 -3.16
CA CYS A 272 21.30 -22.77 -3.89
C CYS A 272 19.90 -23.39 -4.06
N HIS A 273 19.50 -23.64 -5.29
CA HIS A 273 18.20 -24.24 -5.60
C HIS A 273 18.14 -25.76 -5.34
N LYS A 274 19.28 -26.38 -4.93
CA LYS A 274 19.37 -27.82 -4.62
C LYS A 274 19.42 -28.12 -3.12
N CYS A 275 20.22 -27.38 -2.36
CA CYS A 275 20.42 -27.66 -0.92
C CYS A 275 19.97 -26.52 0.00
N ASP A 276 19.41 -25.45 -0.56
CA ASP A 276 18.88 -24.30 0.15
C ASP A 276 19.93 -23.44 0.90
N ASP A 277 21.22 -23.78 0.77
CA ASP A 277 22.29 -22.99 1.35
C ASP A 277 22.40 -21.61 0.71
N TYR A 278 22.85 -20.59 1.46
CA TYR A 278 22.94 -19.23 0.98
C TYR A 278 24.39 -18.68 1.00
N PHE A 279 24.63 -17.70 0.16
CA PHE A 279 25.91 -17.02 0.02
C PHE A 279 25.69 -15.52 -0.15
N VAL A 280 26.53 -14.71 0.47
CA VAL A 280 26.60 -13.27 0.20
C VAL A 280 27.91 -13.00 -0.53
N GLN A 281 27.81 -12.49 -1.75
CA GLN A 281 28.93 -12.31 -2.66
C GLN A 281 28.69 -11.11 -3.57
N PRO A 282 29.75 -10.55 -4.20
CA PRO A 282 29.61 -9.53 -5.23
C PRO A 282 28.62 -9.96 -6.32
N TYR A 283 27.74 -9.04 -6.70
CA TYR A 283 26.78 -9.29 -7.78
C TYR A 283 27.52 -9.48 -9.10
N SER A 284 27.23 -10.56 -9.81
CA SER A 284 27.81 -10.88 -11.12
C SER A 284 26.78 -11.10 -12.23
N GLY A 285 25.50 -11.24 -11.87
CA GLY A 285 24.44 -11.58 -12.84
C GLY A 285 24.47 -13.01 -13.35
N GLU A 286 25.40 -13.86 -12.88
CA GLU A 286 25.59 -15.22 -13.36
C GLU A 286 25.17 -16.25 -12.32
N ASP A 287 24.67 -17.40 -12.82
CA ASP A 287 24.42 -18.58 -12.02
C ASP A 287 25.76 -19.26 -11.65
N LYS A 288 25.92 -19.60 -10.37
CA LYS A 288 27.18 -20.15 -9.83
C LYS A 288 27.06 -21.62 -9.41
N ASP A 289 28.18 -22.28 -9.30
CA ASP A 289 28.28 -23.61 -8.71
C ASP A 289 28.16 -23.54 -7.18
N CYS A 290 27.56 -24.52 -6.56
CA CYS A 290 27.40 -24.56 -5.12
C CYS A 290 28.61 -25.26 -4.47
N SER A 291 29.29 -24.55 -3.55
CA SER A 291 30.40 -25.11 -2.78
C SER A 291 29.96 -26.16 -1.76
N SER A 292 28.73 -26.04 -1.25
CA SER A 292 28.20 -26.94 -0.21
C SER A 292 27.73 -28.28 -0.75
N CYS A 293 26.98 -28.31 -1.88
CA CYS A 293 26.45 -29.57 -2.44
C CYS A 293 27.12 -29.99 -3.76
N GLY A 294 28.11 -29.25 -4.25
CA GLY A 294 28.78 -29.53 -5.52
C GLY A 294 27.91 -29.35 -6.77
N GLY A 295 26.70 -28.86 -6.63
CA GLY A 295 25.76 -28.68 -7.74
C GLY A 295 26.25 -27.62 -8.73
N LYS A 296 26.14 -27.88 -10.04
CA LYS A 296 26.53 -26.95 -11.10
C LYS A 296 25.40 -25.96 -11.41
N LYS A 297 25.74 -24.66 -11.56
CA LYS A 297 24.83 -23.55 -11.92
C LYS A 297 23.50 -23.55 -11.15
N CYS A 298 23.56 -23.95 -9.87
CA CYS A 298 22.38 -24.04 -9.03
C CYS A 298 22.27 -22.93 -7.98
N VAL A 299 23.30 -22.09 -7.87
CA VAL A 299 23.32 -20.93 -6.97
C VAL A 299 22.92 -19.70 -7.78
N LYS A 300 21.78 -19.13 -7.42
CA LYS A 300 21.17 -17.98 -8.12
C LYS A 300 20.91 -16.85 -7.14
N THR A 301 20.81 -15.62 -7.61
CA THR A 301 20.34 -14.52 -6.78
C THR A 301 18.97 -14.83 -6.18
N LYS A 302 18.76 -14.44 -4.94
CA LYS A 302 17.47 -14.54 -4.25
C LYS A 302 16.37 -13.93 -5.13
N ASN A 303 15.22 -14.59 -5.19
CA ASN A 303 14.02 -14.11 -5.89
C ASN A 303 12.75 -14.33 -5.06
N SER A 304 11.59 -13.90 -5.58
CA SER A 304 10.31 -14.01 -4.88
C SER A 304 9.86 -15.44 -4.61
N GLY A 305 10.29 -16.41 -5.43
CA GLY A 305 9.96 -17.83 -5.28
C GLY A 305 10.97 -18.62 -4.45
N LYS A 306 12.19 -18.11 -4.25
CA LYS A 306 13.25 -18.76 -3.51
C LYS A 306 14.06 -17.72 -2.72
N GLY A 307 13.88 -17.75 -1.42
CA GLY A 307 14.55 -16.87 -0.46
C GLY A 307 15.29 -17.67 0.61
N VAL A 308 15.58 -17.02 1.71
CA VAL A 308 16.20 -17.59 2.91
C VAL A 308 15.17 -17.66 4.04
N GLY A 309 15.42 -18.50 5.05
CA GLY A 309 14.65 -18.53 6.28
C GLY A 309 14.91 -17.33 7.20
N GLU A 310 14.18 -17.22 8.31
CA GLU A 310 14.33 -16.11 9.26
C GLU A 310 15.67 -16.13 9.98
N LYS A 311 16.21 -17.33 10.24
CA LYS A 311 17.54 -17.51 10.85
C LYS A 311 18.64 -16.97 9.92
N GLU A 312 18.63 -17.42 8.66
CA GLU A 312 19.61 -16.99 7.65
C GLU A 312 19.44 -15.48 7.34
N LEU A 313 18.21 -14.96 7.41
CA LEU A 313 17.97 -13.52 7.25
C LEU A 313 18.58 -12.74 8.41
N ASN A 314 18.50 -13.23 9.65
CA ASN A 314 19.19 -12.62 10.79
C ASN A 314 20.73 -12.66 10.61
N GLU A 315 21.29 -13.76 10.10
CA GLU A 315 22.71 -13.84 9.76
C GLU A 315 23.09 -12.78 8.72
N ILE A 316 22.25 -12.56 7.69
CA ILE A 316 22.46 -11.51 6.68
C ILE A 316 22.43 -10.11 7.30
N TYR A 317 21.52 -9.81 8.23
CA TYR A 317 21.55 -8.54 8.97
C TYR A 317 22.85 -8.38 9.77
N ASN A 318 23.34 -9.45 10.39
CA ASN A 318 24.57 -9.43 11.17
C ASN A 318 25.86 -9.25 10.35
N LEU A 319 25.80 -9.35 9.01
CA LEU A 319 26.89 -8.95 8.12
C LEU A 319 27.05 -7.43 8.00
N MET A 320 25.97 -6.68 8.25
CA MET A 320 25.90 -5.23 8.05
C MET A 320 26.49 -4.45 9.23
N ASN A 321 26.96 -3.23 8.97
CA ASN A 321 27.38 -2.27 10.00
C ASN A 321 26.29 -1.22 10.24
N VAL A 322 25.53 -0.87 9.20
CA VAL A 322 24.44 0.08 9.22
C VAL A 322 23.36 -0.37 8.25
N TYR A 323 22.11 -0.11 8.59
CA TYR A 323 20.95 -0.42 7.74
C TYR A 323 20.36 0.86 7.16
N CYS A 324 20.32 1.00 5.84
CA CYS A 324 19.79 2.17 5.17
C CYS A 324 18.50 1.84 4.44
N HIS A 325 17.38 2.50 4.81
CA HIS A 325 16.06 2.23 4.28
C HIS A 325 15.41 3.48 3.66
N PRO A 326 15.86 3.90 2.47
CA PRO A 326 15.18 4.94 1.73
C PRO A 326 13.90 4.38 1.09
N PHE A 327 12.82 5.13 1.14
CA PHE A 327 11.55 4.75 0.51
C PHE A 327 10.67 5.97 0.26
N THR A 328 9.66 5.84 -0.61
CA THR A 328 8.79 6.97 -0.93
C THR A 328 7.62 7.10 0.03
N SER A 329 7.10 6.00 0.53
CA SER A 329 6.05 5.90 1.55
C SER A 329 5.76 4.44 1.89
N GLY A 330 5.09 4.20 3.01
CA GLY A 330 4.65 2.87 3.41
C GLY A 330 3.80 2.89 4.69
N GLY A 331 2.96 1.87 4.85
CA GLY A 331 2.15 1.70 6.05
C GLY A 331 2.92 1.12 7.23
N GLN A 332 3.89 0.24 6.95
CA GLN A 332 4.94 -0.22 7.88
C GLN A 332 6.02 -0.97 7.12
N GLU A 333 7.27 -0.75 7.48
CA GLU A 333 8.45 -1.39 6.91
C GLU A 333 9.09 -2.33 7.93
N LEU A 334 8.62 -3.58 7.99
CA LEU A 334 9.12 -4.60 8.93
C LEU A 334 10.65 -4.77 8.90
N PRO A 335 11.35 -4.71 7.74
CA PRO A 335 12.80 -4.83 7.69
C PRO A 335 13.57 -3.79 8.51
N ILE A 336 12.99 -2.61 8.77
CA ILE A 336 13.60 -1.62 9.67
C ILE A 336 13.63 -2.15 11.10
N GLN A 337 12.53 -2.76 11.54
CA GLN A 337 12.41 -3.31 12.88
C GLN A 337 13.24 -4.58 13.05
N GLU A 338 13.31 -5.43 12.02
CA GLU A 338 14.19 -6.61 11.98
C GLU A 338 15.66 -6.19 12.11
N ALA A 339 16.07 -5.15 11.38
CA ALA A 339 17.44 -4.61 11.43
C ALA A 339 17.79 -4.04 12.82
N LYS A 340 16.88 -3.29 13.44
CA LYS A 340 17.08 -2.79 14.82
C LYS A 340 17.19 -3.94 15.81
N ALA A 341 16.32 -4.94 15.72
CA ALA A 341 16.38 -6.13 16.57
C ALA A 341 17.70 -6.90 16.40
N ALA A 342 18.23 -6.95 15.17
CA ALA A 342 19.54 -7.55 14.86
C ALA A 342 20.74 -6.68 15.32
N GLY A 343 20.50 -5.53 15.96
CA GLY A 343 21.54 -4.67 16.51
C GLY A 343 22.16 -3.68 15.51
N LEU A 344 21.38 -3.19 14.57
CA LEU A 344 21.83 -2.20 13.59
C LEU A 344 21.28 -0.81 13.88
N ILE A 345 22.10 0.20 13.68
CA ILE A 345 21.66 1.59 13.52
C ILE A 345 20.93 1.67 12.19
N THR A 346 19.75 2.31 12.17
CA THR A 346 18.93 2.41 10.98
C THR A 346 18.85 3.84 10.46
N LEU A 347 19.10 4.03 9.17
CA LEU A 347 18.90 5.29 8.45
C LEU A 347 17.57 5.19 7.71
N VAL A 348 16.61 6.02 8.05
CA VAL A 348 15.21 5.86 7.59
C VAL A 348 14.70 7.18 7.03
N THR A 349 14.01 7.13 5.88
CA THR A 349 13.31 8.32 5.35
C THR A 349 12.28 8.81 6.36
N ASP A 350 12.39 10.09 6.75
CA ASP A 350 11.54 10.71 7.76
C ASP A 350 10.18 11.10 7.19
N TYR A 351 9.42 10.11 6.72
CA TYR A 351 8.09 10.29 6.15
C TYR A 351 7.22 9.03 6.35
N SER A 352 5.92 9.21 6.45
CA SER A 352 4.92 8.15 6.67
C SER A 352 5.33 7.21 7.82
N CYS A 353 5.27 5.89 7.67
CA CYS A 353 5.69 4.97 8.74
C CYS A 353 7.16 5.09 9.16
N GLY A 354 7.98 5.81 8.42
CA GLY A 354 9.37 6.09 8.77
C GLY A 354 9.50 6.92 10.05
N THR A 355 8.56 7.82 10.31
CA THR A 355 8.54 8.65 11.52
C THR A 355 8.50 7.82 12.82
N ASP A 356 7.95 6.60 12.77
CA ASP A 356 7.94 5.66 13.90
C ASP A 356 9.29 4.97 14.14
N SER A 357 10.34 5.31 13.36
CA SER A 357 11.60 4.57 13.40
C SER A 357 12.85 5.40 13.07
N ALA A 358 12.68 6.67 12.69
CA ALA A 358 13.77 7.47 12.14
C ALA A 358 14.66 8.15 13.19
N TYR A 359 14.22 8.30 14.44
CA TYR A 359 14.88 9.18 15.39
C TYR A 359 15.79 8.43 16.38
N GLU A 360 16.74 9.15 17.00
CA GLU A 360 17.71 8.57 17.96
C GLU A 360 17.04 7.85 19.13
N HIS A 361 15.96 8.42 19.69
CA HIS A 361 15.21 7.79 20.78
C HIS A 361 14.46 6.52 20.35
N GLN A 362 14.44 6.23 19.06
CA GLN A 362 13.92 5.02 18.44
C GLN A 362 15.06 4.12 17.90
N GLY A 363 16.33 4.50 18.05
CA GLY A 363 17.50 3.77 17.53
C GLY A 363 17.76 3.98 16.05
N GLY A 364 17.31 5.10 15.46
CA GLY A 364 17.48 5.47 14.07
C GLY A 364 18.06 6.86 13.87
N LEU A 365 18.40 7.20 12.63
CA LEU A 365 18.77 8.55 12.19
C LEU A 365 17.91 8.91 10.96
N PRO A 366 17.29 10.12 10.93
CA PRO A 366 16.40 10.50 9.86
C PRO A 366 17.15 10.83 8.57
N LEU A 367 16.63 10.35 7.44
CA LEU A 367 17.04 10.77 6.11
C LEU A 367 16.13 11.90 5.64
N ALA A 368 16.72 13.01 5.24
CA ALA A 368 15.99 14.13 4.63
C ALA A 368 15.40 13.72 3.27
N TRP A 369 14.31 14.37 2.92
CA TRP A 369 13.58 14.08 1.70
C TRP A 369 12.90 15.32 1.13
N ASN A 370 12.53 15.26 -0.16
CA ASN A 370 11.72 16.27 -0.83
C ASN A 370 10.37 15.67 -1.23
N GLU A 371 9.33 16.50 -1.20
CA GLU A 371 7.99 16.11 -1.60
C GLU A 371 7.85 16.02 -3.12
N TYR A 372 7.11 15.02 -3.60
CA TYR A 372 6.46 15.05 -4.90
C TYR A 372 5.03 14.49 -4.80
N ARG A 373 4.16 14.87 -5.74
CA ARG A 373 2.81 14.32 -5.86
C ARG A 373 2.79 13.18 -6.86
N GLU A 374 2.32 12.02 -6.42
CA GLU A 374 2.17 10.88 -7.30
C GLU A 374 1.07 11.15 -8.33
N PRO A 375 1.33 10.95 -9.64
CA PRO A 375 0.30 11.10 -10.66
C PRO A 375 -0.91 10.22 -10.37
N SER A 376 -2.11 10.69 -10.70
CA SER A 376 -3.43 10.08 -10.49
C SER A 376 -3.93 10.01 -9.06
N THR A 377 -3.16 9.54 -8.10
CA THR A 377 -3.57 9.44 -6.68
C THR A 377 -3.43 10.74 -5.92
N GLN A 378 -2.54 11.63 -6.39
CA GLN A 378 -2.15 12.86 -5.71
C GLN A 378 -1.53 12.65 -4.32
N PHE A 379 -1.16 11.44 -3.98
CA PHE A 379 -0.46 11.15 -2.73
C PHE A 379 0.88 11.87 -2.65
N ILE A 380 1.16 12.41 -1.49
CA ILE A 380 2.50 12.90 -1.14
C ILE A 380 3.43 11.70 -1.06
N LYS A 381 4.54 11.79 -1.75
CA LYS A 381 5.61 10.80 -1.73
C LYS A 381 6.94 11.47 -1.45
N ALA A 382 7.79 10.79 -0.71
CA ALA A 382 9.12 11.27 -0.40
C ALA A 382 10.12 10.88 -1.49
N THR A 383 10.93 11.84 -1.93
CA THR A 383 12.18 11.57 -2.63
C THR A 383 13.31 11.71 -1.64
N THR A 384 13.84 10.60 -1.13
CA THR A 384 14.95 10.60 -0.16
C THR A 384 16.18 11.28 -0.76
N CYS A 385 16.79 12.22 -0.02
CA CYS A 385 17.94 12.99 -0.48
C CYS A 385 19.22 12.11 -0.45
N PRO A 386 19.92 11.91 -1.59
CA PRO A 386 21.17 11.16 -1.63
C PRO A 386 22.29 11.79 -0.79
N ASP A 387 22.34 13.13 -0.68
CA ASP A 387 23.32 13.81 0.17
C ASP A 387 23.07 13.49 1.65
N SER A 388 21.81 13.48 2.08
CA SER A 388 21.46 13.06 3.43
C SER A 388 21.85 11.60 3.71
N ILE A 389 21.71 10.69 2.74
CA ILE A 389 22.19 9.30 2.87
C ILE A 389 23.72 9.31 3.10
N CYS A 390 24.47 10.04 2.29
CA CYS A 390 25.92 10.16 2.42
C CYS A 390 26.32 10.72 3.80
N GLU A 391 25.73 11.83 4.23
CA GLU A 391 26.00 12.48 5.52
C GLU A 391 25.72 11.55 6.71
N ARG A 392 24.59 10.84 6.70
CA ARG A 392 24.26 9.89 7.77
C ARG A 392 25.16 8.66 7.78
N LEU A 393 25.62 8.20 6.62
CA LEU A 393 26.63 7.13 6.55
C LEU A 393 27.97 7.60 7.14
N GLU A 394 28.42 8.82 6.84
CA GLU A 394 29.61 9.44 7.43
C GLU A 394 29.48 9.60 8.95
N GLU A 395 28.31 10.05 9.42
CA GLU A 395 28.01 10.17 10.84
C GLU A 395 28.16 8.84 11.57
N VAL A 396 27.51 7.77 11.05
CA VAL A 396 27.60 6.44 11.67
C VAL A 396 29.02 5.87 11.59
N TYR A 397 29.72 6.05 10.47
CA TYR A 397 31.09 5.59 10.32
C TYR A 397 32.00 6.21 11.36
N ASN A 398 31.94 7.54 11.55
CA ASN A 398 32.78 8.32 12.46
C ASN A 398 32.29 8.30 13.92
N MET A 399 31.10 7.73 14.20
CA MET A 399 30.52 7.67 15.54
C MET A 399 31.40 6.81 16.47
N SER A 400 31.61 7.26 17.71
CA SER A 400 32.34 6.46 18.70
C SER A 400 31.64 5.15 19.01
N GLU A 401 32.39 4.10 19.34
CA GLU A 401 31.77 2.78 19.68
C GLU A 401 30.83 2.87 20.88
N SER A 402 31.06 3.75 21.82
CA SER A 402 30.16 4.03 22.94
C SER A 402 28.84 4.60 22.46
N SER A 403 28.86 5.56 21.52
CA SER A 403 27.64 6.15 20.95
C SER A 403 26.86 5.16 20.07
N LYS A 404 27.57 4.37 19.25
CA LYS A 404 26.97 3.29 18.47
C LYS A 404 26.26 2.29 19.37
N SER A 405 26.94 1.81 20.42
CA SER A 405 26.38 0.84 21.37
C SER A 405 25.15 1.38 22.09
N LYS A 406 25.15 2.66 22.46
CA LYS A 406 23.98 3.30 23.07
C LYS A 406 22.79 3.34 22.12
N LEU A 407 23.02 3.77 20.88
CA LEU A 407 21.96 3.89 19.87
C LEU A 407 21.40 2.53 19.47
N ILE A 408 22.26 1.53 19.30
CA ILE A 408 21.88 0.12 19.05
C ILE A 408 21.01 -0.42 20.19
N LYS A 409 21.43 -0.23 21.43
CA LYS A 409 20.65 -0.66 22.61
C LYS A 409 19.27 -0.01 22.63
N THR A 410 19.21 1.29 22.39
CA THR A 410 17.94 2.03 22.29
C THR A 410 17.04 1.43 21.21
N GLY A 411 17.58 1.10 20.03
CA GLY A 411 16.81 0.49 18.93
C GLY A 411 16.25 -0.88 19.29
N ILE A 412 17.04 -1.74 19.92
CA ILE A 412 16.60 -3.08 20.38
C ILE A 412 15.48 -2.95 21.41
N GLU A 413 15.66 -2.08 22.43
CA GLU A 413 14.65 -1.84 23.48
C GLU A 413 13.36 -1.28 22.88
N TYR A 414 13.46 -0.34 21.93
CA TYR A 414 12.31 0.26 21.25
C TYR A 414 11.51 -0.77 20.43
N VAL A 415 12.17 -1.64 19.67
CA VAL A 415 11.49 -2.71 18.92
C VAL A 415 10.81 -3.69 19.88
N LYS A 416 11.48 -4.06 20.96
CA LYS A 416 10.92 -4.96 21.98
C LYS A 416 9.68 -4.36 22.64
N GLU A 417 9.70 -3.07 22.93
CA GLU A 417 8.58 -2.36 23.56
C GLU A 417 7.42 -2.14 22.59
N LYS A 418 7.67 -1.66 21.36
CA LYS A 418 6.62 -1.19 20.45
C LYS A 418 6.17 -2.23 19.43
N PHE A 419 7.08 -3.05 18.90
CA PHE A 419 6.86 -3.90 17.74
C PHE A 419 6.94 -5.41 18.05
N SER A 420 7.12 -5.81 19.30
CA SER A 420 7.13 -7.24 19.64
C SER A 420 5.78 -7.90 19.44
N VAL A 421 5.79 -9.18 19.09
CA VAL A 421 4.57 -10.00 19.00
C VAL A 421 3.75 -9.89 20.29
N GLN A 422 4.42 -9.90 21.44
CA GLN A 422 3.78 -9.80 22.75
C GLN A 422 3.02 -8.49 22.92
N ASN A 423 3.65 -7.36 22.57
CA ASN A 423 3.01 -6.04 22.68
C ASN A 423 1.85 -5.90 21.69
N THR A 424 2.07 -6.23 20.42
CA THR A 424 1.03 -6.16 19.38
C THR A 424 -0.19 -7.00 19.76
N VAL A 425 0.04 -8.25 20.20
CA VAL A 425 -1.05 -9.14 20.60
C VAL A 425 -1.74 -8.66 21.88
N SER A 426 -1.02 -8.10 22.84
CA SER A 426 -1.62 -7.51 24.04
C SER A 426 -2.59 -6.38 23.69
N GLN A 427 -2.20 -5.49 22.77
CA GLN A 427 -3.07 -4.42 22.28
C GLN A 427 -4.27 -4.97 21.51
N LEU A 428 -4.05 -5.94 20.61
CA LEU A 428 -5.16 -6.56 19.86
C LEU A 428 -6.16 -7.25 20.80
N LYS A 429 -5.68 -7.98 21.83
CA LYS A 429 -6.54 -8.58 22.86
C LYS A 429 -7.36 -7.55 23.61
N HIS A 430 -6.76 -6.39 23.92
CA HIS A 430 -7.48 -5.28 24.54
C HIS A 430 -8.65 -4.82 23.65
N PHE A 431 -8.40 -4.58 22.36
CA PHE A 431 -9.47 -4.19 21.43
C PHE A 431 -10.51 -5.30 21.23
N ILE A 432 -10.09 -6.56 21.02
CA ILE A 432 -11.00 -7.70 20.86
C ILE A 432 -11.95 -7.85 22.07
N LYS A 433 -11.42 -7.70 23.29
CA LYS A 433 -12.23 -7.85 24.52
C LYS A 433 -13.14 -6.66 24.82
N ASN A 434 -12.76 -5.44 24.38
CA ASN A 434 -13.44 -4.22 24.76
C ASN A 434 -14.16 -3.51 23.60
N VAL A 435 -14.06 -3.99 22.35
CA VAL A 435 -14.79 -3.40 21.25
C VAL A 435 -16.30 -3.50 21.50
N GLU A 436 -16.98 -2.37 21.41
CA GLU A 436 -18.43 -2.30 21.50
C GLU A 436 -19.02 -2.06 20.11
N LYS A 437 -20.21 -2.59 19.87
CA LYS A 437 -20.93 -2.32 18.64
C LYS A 437 -21.32 -0.85 18.60
N ARG A 438 -20.96 -0.15 17.54
CA ARG A 438 -21.45 1.21 17.32
C ARG A 438 -22.96 1.16 17.15
N ASN A 439 -23.70 1.66 18.16
CA ASN A 439 -25.16 1.75 18.13
C ASN A 439 -25.68 2.91 17.27
N GLU A 440 -24.81 3.79 16.84
CA GLU A 440 -25.12 4.87 15.93
C GLU A 440 -24.88 4.36 14.49
N LYS A 441 -25.99 4.18 13.73
CA LYS A 441 -25.88 4.54 12.32
C LYS A 441 -25.20 5.91 12.34
N PRO A 442 -24.03 6.11 11.65
CA PRO A 442 -23.50 7.44 11.51
C PRO A 442 -24.72 8.33 11.23
N GLU A 443 -24.95 9.39 12.01
CA GLU A 443 -25.78 10.44 11.48
C GLU A 443 -25.19 10.65 10.10
N GLU A 444 -25.87 10.16 9.10
CA GLU A 444 -25.66 10.63 7.75
C GLU A 444 -25.54 12.10 7.97
N THR A 445 -24.34 12.63 7.79
CA THR A 445 -24.17 14.06 7.73
C THR A 445 -25.15 14.45 6.66
N LYS A 446 -26.36 14.82 7.08
CA LYS A 446 -27.51 15.25 6.27
C LYS A 446 -27.17 16.49 5.44
N LYS A 447 -25.87 16.69 5.17
CA LYS A 447 -25.36 17.70 4.24
C LYS A 447 -25.00 17.15 2.86
N GLU A 448 -24.97 15.80 2.65
CA GLU A 448 -24.71 15.27 1.32
C GLU A 448 -25.76 14.25 0.80
N SER A 449 -26.69 13.72 1.63
CA SER A 449 -27.72 12.81 1.15
C SER A 449 -29.10 13.44 0.90
N GLU A 450 -29.26 14.75 1.14
CA GLU A 450 -30.32 15.57 0.55
C GLU A 450 -29.81 16.48 -0.58
N ALA A 451 -28.71 16.18 -1.22
CA ALA A 451 -28.67 16.45 -2.64
C ALA A 451 -29.83 15.63 -3.23
N LYS A 452 -31.06 16.24 -3.25
CA LYS A 452 -32.15 15.86 -4.14
C LYS A 452 -31.45 15.34 -5.37
N LYS A 453 -31.70 14.08 -5.79
CA LYS A 453 -31.25 13.61 -7.11
C LYS A 453 -31.72 14.68 -8.08
N ILE A 454 -30.83 15.62 -8.35
CA ILE A 454 -31.09 16.74 -9.25
C ILE A 454 -31.25 16.03 -10.59
N LYS A 455 -32.48 15.93 -11.04
CA LYS A 455 -32.74 15.36 -12.35
C LYS A 455 -32.21 16.37 -13.35
N ILE A 456 -31.24 15.99 -14.14
CA ILE A 456 -30.60 16.85 -15.17
C ILE A 456 -31.70 17.49 -16.04
N GLU A 457 -32.77 16.74 -16.30
CA GLU A 457 -33.92 17.18 -17.04
C GLU A 457 -34.59 18.42 -16.44
N ASP A 458 -34.49 18.66 -15.14
CA ASP A 458 -35.08 19.85 -14.49
C ASP A 458 -34.38 21.14 -14.90
N PHE A 459 -33.10 21.07 -15.26
CA PHE A 459 -32.32 22.22 -15.79
C PHE A 459 -32.61 22.51 -17.26
N LEU A 460 -33.17 21.54 -17.99
CA LEU A 460 -33.31 21.59 -19.45
C LEU A 460 -34.73 21.90 -19.91
N LYS A 461 -35.69 22.05 -19.00
CA LYS A 461 -37.13 22.16 -19.31
C LYS A 461 -37.54 23.35 -20.18
N ASP A 462 -36.76 24.41 -20.13
CA ASP A 462 -37.01 25.69 -20.79
C ASP A 462 -36.46 25.80 -22.20
N VAL A 463 -35.68 24.80 -22.67
CA VAL A 463 -35.07 24.80 -24.00
C VAL A 463 -35.35 23.49 -24.72
N PRO A 464 -35.82 23.52 -26.01
CA PRO A 464 -35.98 22.31 -26.81
C PRO A 464 -34.66 21.56 -27.01
N LEU A 465 -34.72 20.22 -27.18
CA LEU A 465 -33.55 19.37 -27.35
C LEU A 465 -32.65 19.86 -28.50
N GLU A 466 -33.26 20.24 -29.60
CA GLU A 466 -32.59 20.64 -30.84
C GLU A 466 -31.84 21.98 -30.70
N GLU A 467 -32.08 22.73 -29.63
CA GLU A 467 -31.42 24.01 -29.34
C GLU A 467 -30.37 23.92 -28.23
N ARG A 468 -30.06 22.73 -27.71
CA ARG A 468 -29.17 22.56 -26.56
C ARG A 468 -27.75 22.21 -26.96
N ILE A 469 -26.78 22.98 -26.42
CA ILE A 469 -25.35 22.64 -26.45
C ILE A 469 -24.87 22.39 -25.03
N ALA A 470 -24.17 21.29 -24.80
CA ALA A 470 -23.43 21.06 -23.56
C ALA A 470 -21.93 21.33 -23.73
N VAL A 471 -21.32 22.02 -22.77
CA VAL A 471 -19.88 22.09 -22.59
C VAL A 471 -19.57 21.45 -21.24
N VAL A 472 -18.92 20.29 -21.25
CA VAL A 472 -18.69 19.49 -20.04
C VAL A 472 -17.22 19.58 -19.64
N LEU A 473 -16.94 20.24 -18.51
CA LEU A 473 -15.58 20.43 -18.00
C LEU A 473 -15.58 20.42 -16.46
N PRO A 474 -15.49 19.24 -15.82
CA PRO A 474 -15.70 19.10 -14.39
C PRO A 474 -14.48 19.40 -13.51
N ARG A 475 -13.30 19.63 -14.08
CA ARG A 475 -12.05 19.73 -13.32
C ARG A 475 -11.20 20.90 -13.75
N SER A 476 -10.32 21.37 -12.82
CA SER A 476 -9.32 22.43 -13.03
C SER A 476 -9.91 23.81 -13.32
N ALA A 477 -9.76 24.71 -12.36
CA ALA A 477 -10.21 26.10 -12.47
C ALA A 477 -9.62 26.82 -13.69
N GLY A 478 -8.35 26.55 -14.04
CA GLY A 478 -7.68 27.11 -15.21
C GLY A 478 -8.33 26.68 -16.53
N ASP A 479 -8.64 25.39 -16.69
CA ASP A 479 -9.28 24.84 -17.89
C ASP A 479 -10.72 25.34 -18.02
N VAL A 480 -11.45 25.43 -16.91
CA VAL A 480 -12.80 26.00 -16.85
C VAL A 480 -12.78 27.46 -17.28
N LEU A 481 -11.82 28.25 -16.83
CA LEU A 481 -11.67 29.66 -17.21
C LEU A 481 -11.34 29.81 -18.71
N ILE A 482 -10.44 28.95 -19.24
CA ILE A 482 -10.10 28.92 -20.66
C ILE A 482 -11.33 28.55 -21.49
N ALA A 483 -12.05 27.49 -21.10
CA ALA A 483 -13.27 27.10 -21.80
C ALA A 483 -14.34 28.19 -21.74
N ASN A 484 -14.50 28.85 -20.59
CA ASN A 484 -15.44 29.96 -20.43
C ASN A 484 -15.16 31.13 -21.39
N SER A 485 -13.89 31.42 -21.69
CA SER A 485 -13.51 32.46 -22.65
C SER A 485 -13.90 32.14 -24.10
N LEU A 486 -14.22 30.88 -24.41
CA LEU A 486 -14.62 30.44 -25.76
C LEU A 486 -16.15 30.46 -25.97
N MET A 487 -16.94 30.79 -24.95
CA MET A 487 -18.41 30.70 -25.04
C MET A 487 -18.99 31.69 -26.05
N GLU A 488 -18.43 32.89 -26.21
CA GLU A 488 -18.81 33.87 -27.25
C GLU A 488 -18.59 33.31 -28.66
N ASN A 489 -17.46 32.66 -28.88
CA ASN A 489 -17.15 32.05 -30.17
C ASN A 489 -18.10 30.90 -30.46
N LEU A 490 -18.41 30.10 -29.44
CA LEU A 490 -19.37 29.00 -29.58
C LEU A 490 -20.78 29.50 -29.87
N GLN A 491 -21.24 30.55 -29.18
CA GLN A 491 -22.53 31.19 -29.47
C GLN A 491 -22.57 31.79 -30.89
N SER A 492 -21.47 32.34 -31.36
CA SER A 492 -21.39 32.88 -32.74
C SER A 492 -21.48 31.79 -33.80
N LEU A 493 -20.94 30.61 -33.54
CA LEU A 493 -21.03 29.44 -34.43
C LEU A 493 -22.43 28.80 -34.44
N TYR A 494 -23.16 28.92 -33.33
CA TYR A 494 -24.48 28.33 -33.13
C TYR A 494 -25.46 29.37 -32.56
N PRO A 495 -25.84 30.40 -33.34
CA PRO A 495 -26.60 31.55 -32.82
C PRO A 495 -27.99 31.17 -32.29
N ASP A 496 -28.61 30.12 -32.82
CA ASP A 496 -29.96 29.68 -32.46
C ASP A 496 -29.97 28.67 -31.30
N LYS A 497 -28.80 28.37 -30.72
CA LYS A 497 -28.70 27.38 -29.65
C LYS A 497 -28.37 28.02 -28.29
N LYS A 498 -28.68 27.30 -27.22
CA LYS A 498 -28.41 27.67 -25.82
C LYS A 498 -27.29 26.81 -25.25
N ILE A 499 -26.29 27.47 -24.67
CA ILE A 499 -25.12 26.82 -24.10
C ILE A 499 -25.37 26.51 -22.64
N PHE A 500 -25.26 25.24 -22.27
CA PHE A 500 -25.26 24.74 -20.90
C PHE A 500 -23.83 24.36 -20.53
N PHE A 501 -23.30 24.96 -19.46
CA PHE A 501 -21.98 24.63 -18.99
C PHE A 501 -22.07 23.67 -17.81
N VAL A 502 -21.44 22.48 -17.91
CA VAL A 502 -21.51 21.41 -16.92
C VAL A 502 -20.17 21.35 -16.19
N THR A 503 -20.18 21.66 -14.89
CA THR A 503 -18.95 21.70 -14.08
C THR A 503 -19.25 21.40 -12.61
N GLN A 504 -18.19 21.26 -11.79
CA GLN A 504 -18.34 21.10 -10.35
C GLN A 504 -18.81 22.40 -9.69
N PRO A 505 -19.59 22.33 -8.59
CA PRO A 505 -20.12 23.52 -7.90
C PRO A 505 -19.05 24.54 -7.48
N GLU A 506 -17.85 24.06 -7.16
CA GLU A 506 -16.70 24.91 -6.78
C GLU A 506 -16.21 25.87 -7.88
N PHE A 507 -16.61 25.64 -9.14
CA PHE A 507 -16.22 26.46 -10.29
C PHE A 507 -17.36 27.36 -10.81
N TYR A 508 -18.53 27.37 -10.19
CA TYR A 508 -19.68 28.14 -10.67
C TYR A 508 -19.42 29.64 -10.77
N ASP A 509 -18.69 30.19 -9.81
CA ASP A 509 -18.37 31.62 -9.78
C ASP A 509 -17.49 32.06 -10.95
N LEU A 510 -16.81 31.12 -11.62
CA LEU A 510 -16.02 31.40 -12.82
C LEU A 510 -16.89 31.57 -14.07
N ILE A 511 -18.17 31.16 -14.03
CA ILE A 511 -19.02 30.99 -15.22
C ILE A 511 -20.35 31.72 -15.08
N ASN A 512 -20.92 31.86 -13.91
CA ASN A 512 -22.28 32.37 -13.67
C ASN A 512 -22.56 33.72 -14.32
N ASP A 513 -21.55 34.59 -14.44
CA ASP A 513 -21.69 35.94 -15.01
C ASP A 513 -21.39 35.99 -16.53
N ASN A 514 -21.15 34.84 -17.19
CA ASN A 514 -20.91 34.82 -18.63
C ASN A 514 -22.24 34.92 -19.40
N PRO A 515 -22.46 36.04 -20.17
CA PRO A 515 -23.72 36.27 -20.87
C PRO A 515 -24.04 35.26 -21.99
N PHE A 516 -23.06 34.49 -22.42
CA PHE A 516 -23.20 33.48 -23.47
C PHE A 516 -23.56 32.10 -22.91
N VAL A 517 -23.51 31.92 -21.58
CA VAL A 517 -23.92 30.67 -20.92
C VAL A 517 -25.37 30.80 -20.44
N HIS A 518 -26.24 29.94 -20.98
CA HIS A 518 -27.64 29.94 -20.62
C HIS A 518 -27.87 29.46 -19.18
N LYS A 519 -27.23 28.34 -18.79
CA LYS A 519 -27.26 27.79 -17.42
C LYS A 519 -26.01 27.00 -17.12
N VAL A 520 -25.59 27.04 -15.86
CA VAL A 520 -24.59 26.13 -15.30
C VAL A 520 -25.31 24.93 -14.69
N ILE A 521 -24.83 23.72 -15.03
CA ILE A 521 -25.40 22.45 -14.55
C ILE A 521 -24.38 21.74 -13.68
N PRO A 522 -24.77 21.17 -12.51
CA PRO A 522 -23.89 20.38 -11.70
C PRO A 522 -23.41 19.13 -12.45
N TYR A 523 -22.10 18.90 -12.42
CA TYR A 523 -21.51 17.73 -13.04
C TYR A 523 -21.95 16.44 -12.32
N SER A 524 -22.21 15.41 -13.10
CA SER A 524 -22.35 14.03 -12.63
C SER A 524 -21.69 13.08 -13.64
N GLU A 525 -21.33 11.87 -13.22
CA GLU A 525 -20.67 10.88 -14.08
C GLU A 525 -21.49 10.51 -15.35
N SER A 526 -22.80 10.73 -15.34
CA SER A 526 -23.63 10.50 -16.52
C SER A 526 -23.24 11.38 -17.71
N PHE A 527 -22.64 12.55 -17.47
CA PHE A 527 -22.14 13.44 -18.52
C PHE A 527 -20.89 12.93 -19.24
N GLU A 528 -20.26 11.86 -18.75
CA GLU A 528 -19.18 11.16 -19.42
C GLU A 528 -19.69 10.17 -20.49
N SER A 529 -21.00 10.06 -20.65
CA SER A 529 -21.63 9.15 -21.58
C SER A 529 -22.23 9.91 -22.77
N LEU A 530 -21.73 9.67 -23.96
CA LEU A 530 -22.33 10.19 -25.19
C LEU A 530 -23.81 9.76 -25.37
N TYR A 531 -24.16 8.64 -24.77
CA TYR A 531 -25.52 8.14 -24.71
C TYR A 531 -26.47 9.10 -23.98
N THR A 532 -25.99 9.67 -22.87
CA THR A 532 -26.70 10.69 -22.10
C THR A 532 -26.66 12.04 -22.79
N LEU A 533 -25.55 12.40 -23.39
CA LEU A 533 -25.34 13.70 -24.02
C LEU A 533 -26.09 13.82 -25.36
N GLU A 534 -25.61 13.19 -26.41
CA GLU A 534 -26.14 13.29 -27.78
C GLU A 534 -27.10 12.15 -28.16
N GLY A 535 -27.11 11.06 -27.40
CA GLY A 535 -27.85 9.84 -27.74
C GLY A 535 -27.13 9.00 -28.80
N ILE A 536 -27.46 7.69 -28.85
CA ILE A 536 -26.84 6.72 -29.76
C ILE A 536 -27.86 5.70 -30.21
N GLY A 537 -27.93 5.38 -31.52
CA GLY A 537 -28.64 4.23 -32.06
C GLY A 537 -30.13 4.20 -31.76
N GLY A 538 -30.88 5.26 -31.85
CA GLY A 538 -32.32 5.35 -31.60
C GLY A 538 -32.70 5.84 -30.19
N HIS A 539 -31.70 6.06 -29.33
CA HIS A 539 -31.91 6.76 -28.06
C HIS A 539 -31.69 8.27 -28.27
N LYS A 540 -32.60 9.08 -27.75
CA LYS A 540 -32.46 10.53 -27.73
C LYS A 540 -31.60 10.90 -26.53
N GLY A 541 -30.49 11.65 -26.75
CA GLY A 541 -29.69 12.27 -25.70
C GLY A 541 -30.44 13.45 -25.05
N LEU A 542 -29.71 14.16 -24.18
CA LEU A 542 -30.21 15.35 -23.49
C LEU A 542 -29.81 16.65 -24.23
N PHE A 543 -28.85 16.58 -25.13
CA PHE A 543 -28.31 17.71 -25.89
C PHE A 543 -28.20 17.37 -27.38
N ASP A 544 -28.35 18.36 -28.23
CA ASP A 544 -28.13 18.21 -29.66
C ASP A 544 -26.64 18.15 -29.99
N ILE A 545 -25.83 18.96 -29.29
CA ILE A 545 -24.37 19.01 -29.43
C ILE A 545 -23.75 18.95 -28.03
N ALA A 546 -22.67 18.18 -27.88
CA ALA A 546 -21.88 18.14 -26.65
C ALA A 546 -20.38 18.30 -26.95
N PHE A 547 -19.72 19.18 -26.21
CA PHE A 547 -18.28 19.39 -26.20
C PHE A 547 -17.70 18.89 -24.89
N LEU A 548 -16.76 17.96 -24.97
CA LEU A 548 -16.01 17.41 -23.83
C LEU A 548 -14.53 17.75 -23.99
N PRO A 549 -14.11 18.98 -23.65
CA PRO A 549 -12.71 19.41 -23.85
C PRO A 549 -11.69 18.58 -23.05
N HIS A 550 -12.12 17.93 -21.98
CA HIS A 550 -11.31 17.09 -21.09
C HIS A 550 -11.28 15.61 -21.48
N CYS A 551 -11.76 15.21 -22.63
CA CYS A 551 -11.95 13.82 -23.12
C CYS A 551 -10.77 12.87 -22.88
N MET A 552 -10.51 12.51 -21.63
CA MET A 552 -9.49 11.53 -21.22
C MET A 552 -10.11 10.42 -20.36
N THR A 553 -11.45 10.30 -20.32
CA THR A 553 -12.09 9.25 -19.56
C THR A 553 -12.03 7.92 -20.28
N GLN A 554 -11.84 6.86 -19.53
CA GLN A 554 -11.78 5.52 -20.09
C GLN A 554 -13.05 5.13 -20.87
N LYS A 555 -14.22 5.65 -20.48
CA LYS A 555 -15.50 5.38 -21.17
C LYS A 555 -15.53 6.01 -22.55
N THR A 556 -15.16 7.27 -22.66
CA THR A 556 -15.12 7.99 -23.94
C THR A 556 -14.05 7.40 -24.86
N TYR A 557 -12.86 7.09 -24.31
CA TYR A 557 -11.78 6.45 -25.05
C TYR A 557 -12.16 5.04 -25.52
N SER A 558 -12.75 4.21 -24.67
CA SER A 558 -13.20 2.87 -25.05
C SER A 558 -14.29 2.88 -26.10
N TYR A 559 -15.19 3.85 -26.03
CA TYR A 559 -16.22 4.05 -27.03
C TYR A 559 -15.64 4.47 -28.38
N HIS A 560 -14.68 5.39 -28.38
CA HIS A 560 -13.93 5.84 -29.57
C HIS A 560 -13.20 4.66 -30.24
N HIS A 561 -12.49 3.83 -29.47
CA HIS A 561 -11.78 2.67 -29.98
C HIS A 561 -12.68 1.58 -30.56
N ASN A 562 -13.87 1.40 -30.01
CA ASN A 562 -14.82 0.42 -30.53
C ASN A 562 -15.42 0.81 -31.88
N GLY A 563 -15.19 2.04 -32.35
CA GLY A 563 -15.39 2.49 -33.72
C GLY A 563 -16.83 2.34 -34.27
N LYS A 564 -17.82 2.23 -33.40
CA LYS A 564 -19.21 1.95 -33.81
C LYS A 564 -19.87 3.10 -34.54
N ASP A 565 -19.35 4.30 -34.41
CA ASP A 565 -19.78 5.44 -35.20
C ASP A 565 -18.71 6.54 -35.27
N LYS A 566 -17.84 6.46 -36.26
CA LYS A 566 -16.72 7.41 -36.45
C LYS A 566 -17.14 8.85 -36.65
N ASN A 567 -18.41 9.10 -37.02
CA ASN A 567 -18.92 10.43 -37.26
C ASN A 567 -19.30 11.18 -35.98
N GLN A 568 -19.61 10.45 -34.89
CA GLN A 568 -19.92 11.05 -33.60
C GLN A 568 -18.68 11.62 -32.89
N PHE A 569 -17.48 11.13 -33.25
CA PHE A 569 -16.21 11.60 -32.67
C PHE A 569 -15.54 12.75 -33.42
N LYS A 570 -16.10 13.19 -34.52
CA LYS A 570 -15.77 14.50 -35.03
C LYS A 570 -16.44 15.49 -34.09
N LEU A 571 -15.75 15.77 -32.96
CA LEU A 571 -16.04 16.92 -32.13
C LEU A 571 -16.09 18.11 -33.07
N ARG A 572 -17.27 18.55 -33.25
CA ARG A 572 -17.58 19.66 -34.13
C ARG A 572 -17.07 20.96 -33.52
#